data_578a1af4ea8e53accc6055191b589792
#
_entry.id   578a1af4ea8e53accc6055191b589792
#
_cell.length_a   1.000
_cell.length_b   1.000
_cell.length_c   1.000
_cell.angle_alpha   90.00
_cell.angle_beta   90.00
_cell.angle_gamma   90.00
#
_symmetry.space_group_name_H-M   'P 1'
#
loop_
_entity.id
_entity.type
_entity.pdbx_description
1 polymer ?
#
loop_
_entity_poly.entity_id
_entity_poly.type
_entity_poly.pdbx_seq_one_letter_code
_entity_poly.pdbx_strand_id
1 'polypeptide(L)'
;MSTAKKVIDIALSYVGATTGSKKHKELVKIFNSVKPHGEVANNVCPWCAIAWSAWQIQAGNTSKVVPLSYNCGTLVNDAIKLGEWIENENCKPEKGWGIIYDWDDGSNYAKYDNKGAPDHVGLIYDVDKKYIYVVEGNKGVDEICGKRAVPINGRYIRGFIKPKYEAESGSCTPTPTPAPEKPKTKTITYTVKRGDTLSEIAEKYGTTYQQIAKDNGIENPNYIRVGQKLKIIVNA
;
A
#
# COMPACT_ATOMS: atom_id res chain seq x y z
N MET A 1 10.08 18.20 12.87
CA MET A 1 9.18 17.14 12.35
C MET A 1 8.83 17.48 10.91
N SER A 2 8.27 16.57 10.15
CA SER A 2 7.89 16.83 8.75
C SER A 2 6.38 16.82 8.57
N THR A 3 5.90 17.32 7.42
CA THR A 3 4.50 17.26 7.04
C THR A 3 4.17 15.94 6.33
N ALA A 4 2.93 15.52 6.35
CA ALA A 4 2.44 14.37 5.60
C ALA A 4 2.78 14.50 4.10
N LYS A 5 2.59 15.69 3.54
CA LYS A 5 2.90 15.97 2.13
C LYS A 5 4.35 15.67 1.78
N LYS A 6 5.31 16.09 2.61
CA LYS A 6 6.73 15.85 2.36
C LYS A 6 7.07 14.36 2.30
N VAL A 7 6.51 13.57 3.22
CA VAL A 7 6.72 12.11 3.23
C VAL A 7 6.10 11.47 1.99
N ILE A 8 4.89 11.89 1.61
CA ILE A 8 4.20 11.39 0.40
C ILE A 8 5.02 11.69 -0.85
N ASP A 9 5.49 12.92 -1.02
CA ASP A 9 6.28 13.33 -2.21
C ASP A 9 7.56 12.48 -2.31
N ILE A 10 8.23 12.24 -1.19
CA ILE A 10 9.41 11.36 -1.11
C ILE A 10 9.04 9.94 -1.55
N ALA A 11 8.02 9.34 -0.96
CA ALA A 11 7.63 7.97 -1.26
C ALA A 11 7.25 7.78 -2.73
N LEU A 12 6.49 8.72 -3.30
CA LEU A 12 6.10 8.71 -4.71
C LEU A 12 7.30 8.81 -5.66
N SER A 13 8.38 9.48 -5.26
CA SER A 13 9.60 9.58 -6.07
C SER A 13 10.31 8.24 -6.27
N TYR A 14 10.06 7.26 -5.41
CA TYR A 14 10.62 5.91 -5.51
C TYR A 14 9.80 4.95 -6.36
N VAL A 15 8.62 5.32 -6.82
CA VAL A 15 7.78 4.46 -7.68
C VAL A 15 8.59 3.99 -8.88
N GLY A 16 8.48 2.68 -9.18
CA GLY A 16 9.26 1.99 -10.20
C GLY A 16 10.63 1.47 -9.71
N ALA A 17 11.04 1.71 -8.45
CA ALA A 17 12.22 1.07 -7.90
C ALA A 17 11.97 -0.46 -7.79
N THR A 18 12.97 -1.27 -8.15
CA THR A 18 12.94 -2.73 -8.03
C THR A 18 14.01 -3.18 -7.05
N THR A 19 13.87 -4.38 -6.51
CA THR A 19 14.91 -5.01 -5.66
C THR A 19 16.26 -4.95 -6.36
N GLY A 20 17.29 -4.52 -5.64
CA GLY A 20 18.66 -4.36 -6.17
C GLY A 20 18.91 -3.11 -7.02
N SER A 21 17.89 -2.35 -7.40
CA SER A 21 18.04 -1.09 -8.14
C SER A 21 18.79 -0.02 -7.31
N LYS A 22 19.27 1.03 -7.98
CA LYS A 22 19.91 2.17 -7.30
C LYS A 22 19.02 2.80 -6.23
N LYS A 23 17.74 2.99 -6.55
CA LYS A 23 16.75 3.55 -5.60
C LYS A 23 16.51 2.63 -4.39
N HIS A 24 16.42 1.31 -4.61
CA HIS A 24 16.29 0.36 -3.50
C HIS A 24 17.52 0.39 -2.59
N LYS A 25 18.74 0.34 -3.14
CA LYS A 25 19.99 0.46 -2.37
C LYS A 25 20.08 1.77 -1.60
N GLU A 26 19.53 2.84 -2.13
CA GLU A 26 19.44 4.13 -1.45
C GLU A 26 18.53 4.05 -0.22
N LEU A 27 17.35 3.42 -0.31
CA LEU A 27 16.44 3.20 0.83
C LEU A 27 17.14 2.41 1.94
N VAL A 28 17.82 1.31 1.59
CA VAL A 28 18.60 0.51 2.54
C VAL A 28 19.70 1.36 3.20
N LYS A 29 20.41 2.19 2.44
CA LYS A 29 21.44 3.09 2.97
C LYS A 29 20.85 4.12 3.95
N ILE A 30 19.72 4.73 3.59
CA ILE A 30 19.03 5.70 4.46
C ILE A 30 18.60 5.02 5.76
N PHE A 31 17.96 3.86 5.70
CA PHE A 31 17.57 3.08 6.88
C PHE A 31 18.78 2.79 7.78
N ASN A 32 19.86 2.28 7.19
CA ASN A 32 21.09 1.93 7.92
C ASN A 32 21.84 3.14 8.47
N SER A 33 21.55 4.36 8.04
CA SER A 33 22.15 5.58 8.62
C SER A 33 21.61 5.88 10.03
N VAL A 34 20.43 5.39 10.34
CA VAL A 34 19.77 5.59 11.66
C VAL A 34 19.79 4.31 12.49
N LYS A 35 19.67 3.13 11.85
CA LYS A 35 19.61 1.82 12.49
C LYS A 35 18.57 1.77 13.62
N PRO A 36 17.27 1.96 13.31
CA PRO A 36 16.23 1.86 14.33
C PRO A 36 16.36 0.53 15.08
N HIS A 37 16.21 0.52 16.39
CA HIS A 37 16.40 -0.65 17.26
C HIS A 37 17.76 -1.37 17.13
N GLY A 38 18.78 -0.72 16.53
CA GLY A 38 20.05 -1.38 16.18
C GLY A 38 19.97 -2.28 14.94
N GLU A 39 18.86 -2.27 14.26
CA GLU A 39 18.60 -3.07 13.06
C GLU A 39 19.49 -2.66 11.90
N VAL A 40 19.97 -3.65 11.14
CA VAL A 40 20.76 -3.44 9.91
C VAL A 40 20.10 -4.19 8.77
N ALA A 41 19.61 -3.44 7.78
CA ALA A 41 19.01 -3.99 6.58
C ALA A 41 20.07 -4.31 5.52
N ASN A 42 19.76 -5.27 4.65
CA ASN A 42 20.54 -5.58 3.46
C ASN A 42 19.65 -5.59 2.20
N ASN A 43 20.23 -5.81 1.03
CA ASN A 43 19.52 -5.73 -0.24
C ASN A 43 18.67 -6.97 -0.58
N VAL A 44 18.59 -7.96 0.31
CA VAL A 44 17.78 -9.18 0.14
C VAL A 44 16.67 -9.31 1.19
N CYS A 45 16.61 -8.39 2.15
CA CYS A 45 15.50 -8.34 3.10
C CYS A 45 14.21 -7.90 2.39
N PRO A 46 13.03 -8.41 2.78
CA PRO A 46 11.76 -7.79 2.43
C PRO A 46 11.78 -6.31 2.81
N TRP A 47 11.49 -5.43 1.88
CA TRP A 47 11.81 -4.00 2.06
C TRP A 47 10.59 -3.07 2.13
N CYS A 48 9.39 -3.59 2.40
CA CYS A 48 8.22 -2.76 2.63
C CYS A 48 8.39 -1.85 3.85
N ALA A 49 8.77 -2.41 5.00
CA ALA A 49 9.01 -1.65 6.23
C ALA A 49 10.31 -0.82 6.18
N ILE A 50 11.33 -1.28 5.43
CA ILE A 50 12.52 -0.50 5.13
C ILE A 50 12.15 0.76 4.33
N ALA A 51 11.31 0.62 3.30
CA ALA A 51 10.85 1.74 2.48
C ALA A 51 10.06 2.75 3.32
N TRP A 52 9.05 2.29 4.08
CA TRP A 52 8.34 3.12 5.04
C TRP A 52 9.29 3.92 5.92
N SER A 53 10.20 3.23 6.60
CA SER A 53 11.14 3.85 7.54
C SER A 53 12.10 4.82 6.86
N ALA A 54 12.63 4.47 5.68
CA ALA A 54 13.54 5.31 4.93
C ALA A 54 12.87 6.60 4.43
N TRP A 55 11.60 6.54 3.99
CA TRP A 55 10.82 7.72 3.61
C TRP A 55 10.61 8.66 4.79
N GLN A 56 10.32 8.12 5.96
CA GLN A 56 10.17 8.90 7.19
C GLN A 56 11.49 9.56 7.61
N ILE A 57 12.59 8.81 7.60
CA ILE A 57 13.93 9.31 7.93
C ILE A 57 14.34 10.42 6.94
N GLN A 58 14.15 10.22 5.65
CA GLN A 58 14.48 11.20 4.62
C GLN A 58 13.64 12.48 4.75
N ALA A 59 12.43 12.38 5.25
CA ALA A 59 11.59 13.54 5.57
C ALA A 59 12.08 14.30 6.80
N GLY A 60 12.93 13.70 7.63
CA GLY A 60 13.45 14.27 8.89
C GLY A 60 12.69 13.80 10.14
N ASN A 61 11.87 12.76 10.03
CA ASN A 61 11.20 12.16 11.17
C ASN A 61 12.13 11.21 11.93
N THR A 62 11.86 11.04 13.21
CA THR A 62 12.60 10.16 14.12
C THR A 62 11.66 9.15 14.77
N SER A 63 12.21 8.11 15.39
CA SER A 63 11.45 7.10 16.14
C SER A 63 10.65 7.64 17.34
N LYS A 64 10.85 8.89 17.72
CA LYS A 64 10.02 9.58 18.73
C LYS A 64 8.70 10.11 18.17
N VAL A 65 8.58 10.17 16.86
CA VAL A 65 7.46 10.81 16.14
C VAL A 65 6.70 9.82 15.26
N VAL A 66 7.39 8.77 14.81
CA VAL A 66 6.81 7.77 13.92
C VAL A 66 7.53 6.44 14.11
N PRO A 67 6.85 5.30 14.02
CA PRO A 67 7.50 4.00 14.10
C PRO A 67 8.52 3.82 12.98
N LEU A 68 9.71 3.34 13.31
CA LEU A 68 10.80 3.05 12.38
C LEU A 68 11.35 1.65 12.65
N SER A 69 11.29 0.75 11.69
CA SER A 69 11.84 -0.60 11.76
C SER A 69 11.89 -1.24 10.37
N TYR A 70 12.62 -2.32 10.18
CA TYR A 70 12.51 -3.16 9.00
C TYR A 70 11.43 -4.24 9.14
N ASN A 71 10.79 -4.36 10.31
CA ASN A 71 9.79 -5.39 10.64
C ASN A 71 8.42 -4.76 10.89
N CYS A 72 7.38 -5.26 10.21
CA CYS A 72 6.02 -4.72 10.32
C CYS A 72 5.42 -4.90 11.73
N GLY A 73 5.71 -6.01 12.42
CA GLY A 73 5.27 -6.23 13.80
C GLY A 73 5.88 -5.23 14.77
N THR A 74 7.16 -4.89 14.61
CA THR A 74 7.82 -3.84 15.39
C THR A 74 7.22 -2.47 15.10
N LEU A 75 6.89 -2.15 13.83
CA LEU A 75 6.20 -0.91 13.50
C LEU A 75 4.87 -0.77 14.23
N VAL A 76 4.06 -1.84 14.29
CA VAL A 76 2.79 -1.85 15.02
C VAL A 76 3.01 -1.65 16.52
N ASN A 77 3.94 -2.41 17.11
CA ASN A 77 4.25 -2.30 18.55
C ASN A 77 4.71 -0.89 18.94
N ASP A 78 5.52 -0.26 18.10
CA ASP A 78 5.97 1.10 18.35
C ASP A 78 4.86 2.13 18.10
N ALA A 79 4.00 1.93 17.09
CA ALA A 79 2.82 2.76 16.90
C ALA A 79 1.88 2.73 18.11
N ILE A 80 1.70 1.55 18.73
CA ILE A 80 0.92 1.40 19.98
C ILE A 80 1.56 2.21 21.10
N LYS A 81 2.88 2.09 21.31
CA LYS A 81 3.61 2.85 22.35
C LYS A 81 3.55 4.37 22.15
N LEU A 82 3.55 4.81 20.90
CA LEU A 82 3.44 6.23 20.54
C LEU A 82 2.00 6.76 20.61
N GLY A 83 1.00 5.87 20.76
CA GLY A 83 -0.42 6.24 20.69
C GLY A 83 -0.83 6.65 19.26
N GLU A 84 -0.26 5.99 18.28
CA GLU A 84 -0.46 6.24 16.84
C GLU A 84 -1.12 5.05 16.12
N TRP A 85 -1.40 3.96 16.82
CA TRP A 85 -2.04 2.77 16.25
C TRP A 85 -3.56 2.88 16.26
N ILE A 86 -4.19 2.57 15.14
CA ILE A 86 -5.63 2.47 15.00
C ILE A 86 -5.97 1.06 14.50
N GLU A 87 -6.57 0.29 15.35
CA GLU A 87 -7.06 -1.06 15.08
C GLU A 87 -8.56 -1.02 14.71
N ASN A 88 -8.86 -0.43 13.59
CA ASN A 88 -10.24 -0.27 13.14
C ASN A 88 -10.29 -0.22 11.62
N GLU A 89 -10.74 -1.28 11.01
CA GLU A 89 -10.92 -1.40 9.56
C GLU A 89 -11.93 -0.40 9.02
N ASN A 90 -12.92 -0.02 9.83
CA ASN A 90 -13.94 0.96 9.45
C ASN A 90 -13.45 2.41 9.56
N CYS A 91 -12.23 2.61 10.02
CA CYS A 91 -11.63 3.92 10.08
C CYS A 91 -11.45 4.48 8.66
N LYS A 92 -11.79 5.74 8.46
CA LYS A 92 -11.42 6.46 7.25
C LYS A 92 -10.05 7.09 7.47
N PRO A 93 -8.98 6.51 6.94
CA PRO A 93 -7.64 7.04 7.13
C PRO A 93 -7.43 8.34 6.35
N GLU A 94 -6.35 9.03 6.68
CA GLU A 94 -5.94 10.28 6.03
C GLU A 94 -4.62 10.09 5.25
N LYS A 95 -4.32 11.04 4.38
CA LYS A 95 -3.04 11.09 3.65
C LYS A 95 -1.86 11.16 4.63
N GLY A 96 -0.81 10.43 4.34
CA GLY A 96 0.38 10.33 5.17
C GLY A 96 0.31 9.22 6.22
N TRP A 97 -0.86 8.62 6.47
CA TRP A 97 -0.93 7.49 7.38
C TRP A 97 -0.29 6.24 6.77
N GLY A 98 0.19 5.36 7.64
CA GLY A 98 0.57 4.00 7.26
C GLY A 98 -0.64 3.09 7.24
N ILE A 99 -0.67 2.17 6.28
CA ILE A 99 -1.61 1.05 6.27
C ILE A 99 -0.82 -0.23 6.50
N ILE A 100 -1.28 -1.02 7.43
CA ILE A 100 -0.71 -2.35 7.74
C ILE A 100 -1.65 -3.40 7.21
N TYR A 101 -1.08 -4.39 6.56
CA TYR A 101 -1.81 -5.55 6.01
C TYR A 101 -1.46 -6.81 6.78
N ASP A 102 -2.42 -7.71 6.83
CA ASP A 102 -2.28 -9.12 7.13
C ASP A 102 -2.80 -9.91 5.92
N TRP A 103 -1.89 -10.58 5.21
CA TRP A 103 -2.24 -11.36 4.01
C TRP A 103 -2.62 -12.80 4.34
N ASP A 104 -2.25 -13.28 5.53
CA ASP A 104 -2.40 -14.67 5.94
C ASP A 104 -3.65 -14.91 6.82
N ASP A 105 -4.74 -14.23 6.50
CA ASP A 105 -6.05 -14.38 7.15
C ASP A 105 -6.65 -15.79 6.98
N GLY A 106 -5.87 -16.76 6.56
CA GLY A 106 -6.30 -18.13 6.32
C GLY A 106 -7.36 -18.25 5.23
N SER A 107 -7.92 -19.43 5.07
CA SER A 107 -8.93 -19.75 4.05
C SER A 107 -10.34 -19.24 4.38
N ASN A 108 -10.56 -18.64 5.54
CA ASN A 108 -11.88 -18.18 5.96
C ASN A 108 -12.18 -16.76 5.48
N TYR A 109 -12.52 -16.66 4.20
CA TYR A 109 -12.83 -15.41 3.49
C TYR A 109 -14.02 -14.60 4.06
N ALA A 110 -14.70 -15.08 5.10
CA ALA A 110 -15.90 -14.46 5.64
C ALA A 110 -15.68 -13.63 6.92
N LYS A 111 -14.48 -13.63 7.49
CA LYS A 111 -14.23 -12.92 8.75
C LYS A 111 -13.05 -11.97 8.59
N TYR A 112 -13.38 -10.69 8.52
CA TYR A 112 -12.46 -9.62 8.86
C TYR A 112 -12.26 -9.68 10.37
N ASP A 113 -11.12 -10.08 10.85
CA ASP A 113 -10.92 -10.04 12.29
C ASP A 113 -9.85 -9.04 12.72
N ASN A 114 -9.12 -8.43 11.75
CA ASN A 114 -8.05 -7.45 11.98
C ASN A 114 -7.04 -7.89 13.05
N LYS A 115 -6.91 -9.19 13.19
CA LYS A 115 -5.99 -9.86 14.08
C LYS A 115 -5.02 -10.62 13.20
N GLY A 116 -3.88 -10.94 13.73
CA GLY A 116 -2.89 -11.69 13.02
C GLY A 116 -1.57 -10.95 12.91
N ALA A 117 -0.64 -11.54 12.20
CA ALA A 117 0.71 -11.00 12.08
C ALA A 117 0.75 -9.91 10.99
N PRO A 118 1.31 -8.73 11.29
CA PRO A 118 1.50 -7.70 10.28
C PRO A 118 2.53 -8.16 9.23
N ASP A 119 2.09 -8.34 7.97
CA ASP A 119 2.94 -8.85 6.90
C ASP A 119 3.53 -7.76 6.02
N HIS A 120 2.81 -6.64 5.86
CA HIS A 120 3.16 -5.62 4.90
C HIS A 120 2.74 -4.24 5.35
N VAL A 121 3.44 -3.23 4.85
CA VAL A 121 3.15 -1.81 5.13
C VAL A 121 3.22 -0.98 3.87
N GLY A 122 2.31 -0.01 3.77
CA GLY A 122 2.31 1.02 2.75
C GLY A 122 2.06 2.41 3.33
N LEU A 123 2.36 3.44 2.53
CA LEU A 123 2.06 4.83 2.85
C LEU A 123 0.84 5.29 2.05
N ILE A 124 -0.16 5.83 2.72
CA ILE A 124 -1.37 6.37 2.09
C ILE A 124 -1.05 7.72 1.47
N TYR A 125 -1.14 7.81 0.13
CA TYR A 125 -0.88 9.06 -0.57
C TYR A 125 -2.16 9.80 -1.00
N ASP A 126 -3.30 9.10 -1.06
CA ASP A 126 -4.61 9.70 -1.33
C ASP A 126 -5.75 8.84 -0.79
N VAL A 127 -6.92 9.43 -0.56
CA VAL A 127 -8.14 8.75 -0.11
C VAL A 127 -9.36 9.41 -0.74
N ASP A 128 -10.25 8.61 -1.33
CA ASP A 128 -11.55 9.08 -1.80
C ASP A 128 -12.73 8.47 -1.02
N LYS A 129 -13.91 8.48 -1.58
CA LYS A 129 -15.11 7.90 -0.95
C LYS A 129 -15.14 6.37 -0.93
N LYS A 130 -14.32 5.71 -1.75
CA LYS A 130 -14.36 4.26 -1.98
C LYS A 130 -13.02 3.59 -1.74
N TYR A 131 -11.92 4.29 -2.00
CA TYR A 131 -10.58 3.70 -2.04
C TYR A 131 -9.58 4.48 -1.22
N ILE A 132 -8.63 3.75 -0.68
CA ILE A 132 -7.38 4.20 -0.09
C ILE A 132 -6.30 3.96 -1.14
N TYR A 133 -5.56 5.00 -1.52
CA TYR A 133 -4.48 4.90 -2.48
C TYR A 133 -3.14 4.86 -1.76
N VAL A 134 -2.39 3.80 -1.99
CA VAL A 134 -1.19 3.45 -1.23
C VAL A 134 0.01 3.35 -2.14
N VAL A 135 1.16 3.83 -1.69
CA VAL A 135 2.47 3.53 -2.26
C VAL A 135 3.19 2.56 -1.35
N GLU A 136 3.76 1.51 -1.91
CA GLU A 136 4.33 0.37 -1.18
C GLU A 136 5.70 0.02 -1.75
N GLY A 137 6.66 -0.25 -0.88
CA GLY A 137 7.88 -0.97 -1.24
C GLY A 137 7.64 -2.47 -1.26
N ASN A 138 8.45 -3.21 -1.99
CA ASN A 138 8.38 -4.68 -2.06
C ASN A 138 6.99 -5.23 -2.44
N LYS A 139 6.35 -4.58 -3.41
CA LYS A 139 4.99 -4.91 -3.83
C LYS A 139 4.99 -6.04 -4.86
N GLY A 140 4.20 -7.09 -4.58
CA GLY A 140 3.95 -8.20 -5.50
C GLY A 140 5.19 -9.05 -5.79
N VAL A 141 5.06 -9.94 -6.76
CA VAL A 141 6.13 -10.87 -7.16
C VAL A 141 7.35 -10.18 -7.79
N ASP A 142 7.14 -9.01 -8.38
CA ASP A 142 8.21 -8.21 -8.99
C ASP A 142 8.99 -7.39 -7.95
N GLU A 143 8.59 -7.42 -6.69
CA GLU A 143 9.22 -6.72 -5.58
C GLU A 143 9.52 -5.25 -5.91
N ILE A 144 8.52 -4.54 -6.44
CA ILE A 144 8.66 -3.15 -6.87
C ILE A 144 8.15 -2.15 -5.83
N CYS A 145 8.63 -0.90 -5.89
CA CYS A 145 7.90 0.22 -5.31
C CYS A 145 6.76 0.57 -6.24
N GLY A 146 5.54 0.31 -5.81
CA GLY A 146 4.35 0.45 -6.65
C GLY A 146 3.18 1.08 -5.95
N LYS A 147 2.16 1.41 -6.72
CA LYS A 147 0.90 1.96 -6.22
C LYS A 147 -0.16 0.85 -6.13
N ARG A 148 -1.06 0.98 -5.16
CA ARG A 148 -2.22 0.11 -4.97
C ARG A 148 -3.44 0.95 -4.62
N ALA A 149 -4.62 0.53 -5.08
CA ALA A 149 -5.89 1.02 -4.58
C ALA A 149 -6.55 -0.08 -3.74
N VAL A 150 -6.88 0.23 -2.49
CA VAL A 150 -7.51 -0.68 -1.54
C VAL A 150 -8.90 -0.14 -1.23
N PRO A 151 -9.97 -0.94 -1.31
CA PRO A 151 -11.28 -0.49 -0.87
C PRO A 151 -11.24 -0.08 0.61
N ILE A 152 -11.97 0.99 0.97
CA ILE A 152 -12.21 1.28 2.39
C ILE A 152 -12.89 0.04 3.00
N ASN A 153 -12.44 -0.38 4.18
CA ASN A 153 -12.83 -1.65 4.80
C ASN A 153 -12.39 -2.89 3.99
N GLY A 154 -11.29 -2.77 3.27
CA GLY A 154 -10.69 -3.87 2.50
C GLY A 154 -10.24 -5.00 3.42
N ARG A 155 -10.42 -6.23 2.95
CA ARG A 155 -10.28 -7.48 3.70
C ARG A 155 -8.96 -7.66 4.45
N TYR A 156 -7.86 -7.23 3.86
CA TYR A 156 -6.52 -7.48 4.42
C TYR A 156 -5.97 -6.31 5.25
N ILE A 157 -6.83 -5.35 5.62
CA ILE A 157 -6.39 -4.22 6.44
C ILE A 157 -6.31 -4.69 7.89
N ARG A 158 -5.08 -4.76 8.43
CA ARG A 158 -4.81 -5.06 9.84
C ARG A 158 -5.03 -3.82 10.72
N GLY A 159 -4.78 -2.65 10.20
CA GLY A 159 -4.93 -1.38 10.91
C GLY A 159 -4.09 -0.28 10.30
N PHE A 160 -4.02 0.85 11.00
CA PHE A 160 -3.36 2.05 10.51
C PHE A 160 -2.37 2.63 11.52
N ILE A 161 -1.29 3.20 11.01
CA ILE A 161 -0.37 4.04 11.76
C ILE A 161 -0.74 5.49 11.47
N LYS A 162 -1.08 6.26 12.50
CA LYS A 162 -1.42 7.70 12.42
C LYS A 162 -0.27 8.55 12.96
N PRO A 163 0.75 8.88 12.15
CA PRO A 163 1.87 9.68 12.62
C PRO A 163 1.44 11.10 13.03
N LYS A 164 2.10 11.64 14.03
CA LYS A 164 1.88 13.00 14.52
C LYS A 164 2.76 13.99 13.73
N TYR A 165 2.48 14.14 12.44
CA TYR A 165 3.16 15.13 11.61
C TYR A 165 2.91 16.57 12.08
N GLU A 166 3.79 17.49 11.70
CA GLU A 166 3.53 18.91 11.83
C GLU A 166 2.37 19.34 10.95
N ALA A 167 1.54 20.23 11.44
CA ALA A 167 0.57 20.91 10.59
C ALA A 167 1.30 21.63 9.45
N GLU A 168 0.75 21.62 8.25
CA GLU A 168 1.29 22.41 7.14
C GLU A 168 1.24 23.90 7.54
N SER A 169 2.39 24.48 7.84
CA SER A 169 2.49 25.91 8.11
C SER A 169 2.36 26.66 6.78
N GLY A 170 1.19 27.21 6.56
CA GLY A 170 0.93 28.05 5.38
C GLY A 170 -0.57 28.13 5.13
N SER A 171 -1.17 29.22 5.64
CA SER A 171 -2.41 29.72 5.07
C SER A 171 -2.19 30.00 3.60
N CYS A 172 -2.48 28.99 2.76
CA CYS A 172 -2.82 29.21 1.37
C CYS A 172 -4.25 28.73 1.25
N THR A 173 -5.16 29.65 1.01
CA THR A 173 -6.44 29.38 0.39
C THR A 173 -6.25 28.25 -0.60
N PRO A 174 -7.04 27.17 -0.57
CA PRO A 174 -6.86 26.10 -1.55
C PRO A 174 -7.11 26.69 -2.92
N THR A 175 -6.04 27.04 -3.62
CA THR A 175 -6.10 27.05 -5.09
C THR A 175 -6.47 25.62 -5.42
N PRO A 176 -7.56 25.36 -6.15
CA PRO A 176 -7.92 24.03 -6.52
C PRO A 176 -6.73 23.46 -7.31
N THR A 177 -5.93 22.64 -6.66
CA THR A 177 -4.98 21.75 -7.34
C THR A 177 -5.85 20.98 -8.33
N PRO A 178 -5.53 20.98 -9.63
CA PRO A 178 -6.27 20.17 -10.58
C PRO A 178 -6.37 18.79 -9.95
N ALA A 179 -7.60 18.30 -9.79
CA ALA A 179 -7.84 16.95 -9.31
C ALA A 179 -6.88 16.05 -10.08
N PRO A 180 -6.12 15.14 -9.41
CA PRO A 180 -5.26 14.21 -10.13
C PRO A 180 -6.15 13.61 -11.21
N GLU A 181 -5.76 13.77 -12.47
CA GLU A 181 -6.53 13.22 -13.58
C GLU A 181 -6.84 11.79 -13.20
N LYS A 182 -8.12 11.46 -13.16
CA LYS A 182 -8.56 10.07 -12.94
C LYS A 182 -7.69 9.24 -13.85
N PRO A 183 -6.99 8.21 -13.36
CA PRO A 183 -6.21 7.38 -14.25
C PRO A 183 -7.11 7.03 -15.42
N LYS A 184 -6.67 7.36 -16.62
CA LYS A 184 -7.44 7.10 -17.84
C LYS A 184 -7.64 5.59 -17.87
N THR A 185 -8.82 5.14 -17.49
CA THR A 185 -9.14 3.73 -17.47
C THR A 185 -9.59 3.33 -18.86
N LYS A 186 -8.95 2.30 -19.41
CA LYS A 186 -9.36 1.66 -20.67
C LYS A 186 -10.15 0.40 -20.33
N THR A 187 -11.31 0.27 -20.92
CA THR A 187 -12.10 -0.97 -20.83
C THR A 187 -11.67 -1.92 -21.94
N ILE A 188 -11.28 -3.13 -21.54
CA ILE A 188 -10.92 -4.22 -22.46
C ILE A 188 -11.97 -5.32 -22.33
N THR A 189 -12.42 -5.88 -23.43
CA THR A 189 -13.26 -7.08 -23.44
C THR A 189 -12.35 -8.28 -23.68
N TYR A 190 -12.29 -9.19 -22.71
CA TYR A 190 -11.53 -10.45 -22.81
C TYR A 190 -12.51 -11.62 -22.96
N THR A 191 -12.20 -12.55 -23.85
CA THR A 191 -12.97 -13.80 -23.98
C THR A 191 -12.18 -14.94 -23.33
N VAL A 192 -12.77 -15.57 -22.33
CA VAL A 192 -12.17 -16.66 -21.55
C VAL A 192 -11.84 -17.84 -22.46
N LYS A 193 -10.62 -18.32 -22.38
CA LYS A 193 -10.10 -19.50 -23.10
C LYS A 193 -10.04 -20.71 -22.19
N ARG A 194 -9.87 -21.88 -22.79
CA ARG A 194 -9.67 -23.14 -22.05
C ARG A 194 -8.39 -23.06 -21.21
N GLY A 195 -8.52 -23.30 -19.91
CA GLY A 195 -7.41 -23.25 -18.95
C GLY A 195 -7.24 -21.91 -18.25
N ASP A 196 -7.95 -20.85 -18.66
CA ASP A 196 -7.87 -19.57 -17.98
C ASP A 196 -8.49 -19.61 -16.57
N THR A 197 -7.85 -18.90 -15.66
CA THR A 197 -8.40 -18.54 -14.35
C THR A 197 -8.57 -17.01 -14.24
N LEU A 198 -9.50 -16.54 -13.41
CA LEU A 198 -9.63 -15.10 -13.18
C LEU A 198 -8.36 -14.47 -12.60
N SER A 199 -7.58 -15.23 -11.84
CA SER A 199 -6.32 -14.77 -11.26
C SER A 199 -5.27 -14.51 -12.34
N GLU A 200 -5.06 -15.44 -13.26
CA GLU A 200 -4.12 -15.28 -14.39
C GLU A 200 -4.55 -14.16 -15.35
N ILE A 201 -5.86 -14.05 -15.61
CA ILE A 201 -6.40 -12.96 -16.41
C ILE A 201 -6.15 -11.60 -15.70
N ALA A 202 -6.38 -11.54 -14.40
CA ALA A 202 -6.16 -10.32 -13.61
C ALA A 202 -4.69 -9.89 -13.62
N GLU A 203 -3.77 -10.83 -13.43
CA GLU A 203 -2.33 -10.60 -13.49
C GLU A 203 -1.92 -10.06 -14.86
N LYS A 204 -2.37 -10.69 -15.95
CA LYS A 204 -2.10 -10.27 -17.33
C LYS A 204 -2.50 -8.82 -17.62
N TYR A 205 -3.57 -8.35 -17.00
CA TYR A 205 -4.13 -7.01 -17.25
C TYR A 205 -3.85 -6.01 -16.13
N GLY A 206 -3.00 -6.36 -15.14
CA GLY A 206 -2.59 -5.47 -14.05
C GLY A 206 -3.75 -5.05 -13.13
N THR A 207 -4.72 -5.96 -12.94
CA THR A 207 -5.89 -5.76 -12.08
C THR A 207 -6.01 -6.92 -11.07
N THR A 208 -7.10 -7.01 -10.33
CA THR A 208 -7.36 -8.12 -9.41
C THR A 208 -8.53 -8.97 -9.89
N TYR A 209 -8.49 -10.28 -9.60
CA TYR A 209 -9.60 -11.16 -9.96
C TYR A 209 -10.91 -10.74 -9.27
N GLN A 210 -10.85 -10.15 -8.07
CA GLN A 210 -12.00 -9.60 -7.36
C GLN A 210 -12.62 -8.44 -8.15
N GLN A 211 -11.77 -7.56 -8.71
CA GLN A 211 -12.26 -6.45 -9.52
C GLN A 211 -12.93 -6.96 -10.81
N ILE A 212 -12.30 -7.92 -11.48
CA ILE A 212 -12.92 -8.55 -12.67
C ILE A 212 -14.24 -9.21 -12.30
N ALA A 213 -14.27 -9.98 -11.20
CA ALA A 213 -15.49 -10.63 -10.74
C ALA A 213 -16.62 -9.62 -10.47
N LYS A 214 -16.31 -8.54 -9.77
CA LYS A 214 -17.25 -7.47 -9.43
C LYS A 214 -17.78 -6.74 -10.67
N ASP A 215 -16.89 -6.37 -11.60
CA ASP A 215 -17.23 -5.62 -12.81
C ASP A 215 -18.08 -6.45 -13.79
N ASN A 216 -18.11 -7.77 -13.60
CA ASN A 216 -18.83 -8.73 -14.43
C ASN A 216 -19.99 -9.46 -13.69
N GLY A 217 -20.24 -9.12 -12.43
CA GLY A 217 -21.30 -9.75 -11.64
C GLY A 217 -21.08 -11.25 -11.37
N ILE A 218 -19.79 -11.65 -11.25
CA ILE A 218 -19.40 -13.05 -10.98
C ILE A 218 -19.42 -13.28 -9.48
N GLU A 219 -20.38 -14.02 -8.98
CA GLU A 219 -20.51 -14.34 -7.54
C GLU A 219 -19.44 -15.31 -7.06
N ASN A 220 -19.08 -16.29 -7.88
CA ASN A 220 -18.02 -17.27 -7.58
C ASN A 220 -16.84 -17.08 -8.53
N PRO A 221 -15.71 -16.45 -8.07
CA PRO A 221 -14.55 -16.19 -8.90
C PRO A 221 -13.84 -17.45 -9.43
N ASN A 222 -14.07 -18.59 -8.81
CA ASN A 222 -13.51 -19.87 -9.24
C ASN A 222 -14.30 -20.53 -10.38
N TYR A 223 -15.38 -19.89 -10.82
CA TYR A 223 -16.24 -20.46 -11.85
C TYR A 223 -16.42 -19.49 -13.02
N ILE A 224 -15.58 -19.61 -14.04
CA ILE A 224 -15.69 -18.93 -15.33
C ILE A 224 -15.83 -19.95 -16.45
N ARG A 225 -16.49 -19.58 -17.54
CA ARG A 225 -16.75 -20.49 -18.66
C ARG A 225 -15.96 -20.09 -19.90
N VAL A 226 -15.43 -21.07 -20.62
CA VAL A 226 -14.82 -20.85 -21.93
C VAL A 226 -15.82 -20.14 -22.84
N GLY A 227 -15.36 -19.06 -23.50
CA GLY A 227 -16.21 -18.21 -24.32
C GLY A 227 -16.92 -17.07 -23.55
N GLN A 228 -16.87 -17.05 -22.23
CA GLN A 228 -17.42 -15.96 -21.44
C GLN A 228 -16.67 -14.66 -21.75
N LYS A 229 -17.40 -13.57 -21.98
CA LYS A 229 -16.81 -12.24 -22.19
C LYS A 229 -16.69 -11.53 -20.84
N LEU A 230 -15.49 -11.12 -20.51
CA LEU A 230 -15.17 -10.37 -19.30
C LEU A 230 -14.84 -8.92 -19.64
N LYS A 231 -15.48 -7.99 -18.98
CA LYS A 231 -15.13 -6.58 -18.99
C LYS A 231 -13.99 -6.37 -18.00
N ILE A 232 -12.84 -5.92 -18.48
CA ILE A 232 -11.65 -5.66 -17.67
C ILE A 232 -11.34 -4.18 -17.75
N ILE A 233 -11.28 -3.50 -16.62
CA ILE A 233 -10.93 -2.10 -16.51
C ILE A 233 -9.44 -2.03 -16.14
N VAL A 234 -8.62 -1.50 -17.03
CA VAL A 234 -7.18 -1.34 -16.83
C VAL A 234 -6.82 0.16 -16.79
N ASN A 235 -5.76 0.51 -16.08
CA ASN A 235 -5.21 1.86 -16.14
C ASN A 235 -4.54 2.05 -17.51
N ALA A 236 -4.86 3.15 -18.20
CA ALA A 236 -4.30 3.51 -19.50
C ALA A 236 -2.96 4.19 -19.34
#